data_dbda4a60a8465caaf1586e44309fde4e
#
_entry.id   dbda4a60a8465caaf1586e44309fde4e
#
_cell.length_a   1.000
_cell.length_b   1.000
_cell.length_c   1.000
_cell.angle_alpha   90.00
_cell.angle_beta   90.00
_cell.angle_gamma   90.00
#
_symmetry.space_group_name_H-M   'P 1'
#
loop_
_entity.id
_entity.type
_entity.pdbx_description
1 polymer ?
#
loop_
_entity_poly.entity_id
_entity_poly.type
_entity_poly.pdbx_seq_one_letter_code
_entity_poly.pdbx_strand_id
1 'polypeptide(L)'
;MDSIESVSVYFSDSGEWSSNALRDGFSYIRQVGLSRPAYFRKGEWVRARTSEASRRVDLGDPIGRRRFSLFSMPELNQAGSRLNDCNFLSYSYLSGFRNAVAAMMLALLPLSEESGIRLLRNIFRRNRLPVAGFVVVHVVGRSGGRSAALRSCVTFDAGRDYWMNGVALATVARLISAGNGVQSGVHFLFDAVSPMAFMAELRKAGVRQTDTFEFCE
;
A
#
# COMPACT_ATOMS: atom_id res chain seq x y z
N MET A 1 -17.40 -12.85 5.93
CA MET A 1 -18.11 -11.87 5.08
C MET A 1 -18.70 -12.60 3.91
N ASP A 2 -19.98 -12.43 3.68
CA ASP A 2 -20.73 -13.17 2.63
C ASP A 2 -20.57 -12.48 1.26
N SER A 3 -20.40 -11.16 1.29
CA SER A 3 -20.08 -10.36 0.11
C SER A 3 -19.15 -9.21 0.47
N ILE A 4 -18.27 -8.83 -0.47
CA ILE A 4 -17.35 -7.71 -0.34
C ILE A 4 -17.81 -6.61 -1.29
N GLU A 5 -18.01 -5.40 -0.76
CA GLU A 5 -18.40 -4.21 -1.53
C GLU A 5 -17.20 -3.36 -1.90
N SER A 6 -16.24 -3.24 -0.96
CA SER A 6 -15.01 -2.50 -1.22
C SER A 6 -13.83 -2.99 -0.40
N VAL A 7 -12.65 -2.90 -1.01
CA VAL A 7 -11.34 -3.11 -0.36
C VAL A 7 -10.53 -1.83 -0.51
N SER A 8 -10.06 -1.30 0.60
CA SER A 8 -9.18 -0.13 0.62
C SER A 8 -7.88 -0.50 1.30
N VAL A 9 -6.77 -0.28 0.61
CA VAL A 9 -5.41 -0.51 1.15
C VAL A 9 -4.77 0.84 1.45
N TYR A 10 -4.31 1.03 2.67
CA TYR A 10 -3.55 2.21 3.10
C TYR A 10 -2.16 1.76 3.47
N PHE A 11 -1.16 2.44 2.94
CA PHE A 11 0.22 2.09 3.23
C PHE A 11 1.10 3.33 3.26
N SER A 12 2.16 3.26 4.00
CA SER A 12 3.27 4.20 3.97
C SER A 12 4.45 3.64 4.75
N ASP A 13 5.61 4.22 4.51
CA ASP A 13 6.79 4.10 5.32
C ASP A 13 7.30 5.50 5.76
N SER A 14 8.16 5.53 6.76
CA SER A 14 8.81 6.74 7.28
C SER A 14 10.35 6.66 7.18
N GLY A 15 10.86 5.65 6.51
CA GLY A 15 12.27 5.37 6.42
C GLY A 15 13.04 6.23 5.41
N GLU A 16 14.35 6.15 5.47
CA GLU A 16 15.22 6.71 4.45
C GLU A 16 15.26 5.77 3.25
N TRP A 17 14.72 6.22 2.15
CA TRP A 17 14.76 5.45 0.90
C TRP A 17 16.19 5.37 0.35
N SER A 18 16.58 4.19 -0.12
CA SER A 18 17.84 4.00 -0.81
C SER A 18 17.89 4.85 -2.08
N SER A 19 19.11 5.10 -2.58
CA SER A 19 19.27 5.86 -3.82
C SER A 19 18.55 5.19 -5.01
N ASN A 20 18.50 3.85 -5.05
CA ASN A 20 17.79 3.13 -6.10
C ASN A 20 16.26 3.30 -5.95
N ALA A 21 15.71 3.14 -4.76
CA ALA A 21 14.28 3.36 -4.52
C ALA A 21 13.85 4.80 -4.85
N LEU A 22 14.71 5.79 -4.55
CA LEU A 22 14.46 7.18 -4.92
C LEU A 22 14.50 7.39 -6.45
N ARG A 23 15.40 6.69 -7.16
CA ARG A 23 15.48 6.72 -8.61
C ARG A 23 14.23 6.12 -9.24
N ASP A 24 13.80 4.96 -8.74
CA ASP A 24 12.57 4.30 -9.20
C ASP A 24 11.34 5.17 -8.94
N GLY A 25 11.24 5.76 -7.75
CA GLY A 25 10.18 6.70 -7.40
C GLY A 25 10.16 7.96 -8.28
N PHE A 26 11.33 8.51 -8.62
CA PHE A 26 11.44 9.63 -9.54
C PHE A 26 10.97 9.25 -10.94
N SER A 27 11.42 8.11 -11.46
CA SER A 27 11.02 7.58 -12.77
C SER A 27 9.52 7.34 -12.83
N TYR A 28 8.94 6.73 -11.79
CA TYR A 28 7.51 6.51 -11.67
C TYR A 28 6.71 7.83 -11.70
N ILE A 29 7.10 8.83 -10.89
CA ILE A 29 6.42 10.14 -10.87
C ILE A 29 6.48 10.81 -12.24
N ARG A 30 7.60 10.67 -12.95
CA ARG A 30 7.76 11.21 -14.31
C ARG A 30 6.87 10.50 -15.33
N GLN A 31 6.73 9.19 -15.22
CA GLN A 31 5.85 8.41 -16.11
C GLN A 31 4.36 8.70 -15.87
N VAL A 32 3.95 8.71 -14.61
CA VAL A 32 2.55 8.95 -14.25
C VAL A 32 2.18 10.42 -14.46
N GLY A 33 3.12 11.34 -14.24
CA GLY A 33 2.93 12.76 -14.42
C GLY A 33 1.78 13.29 -13.55
N LEU A 34 0.93 14.14 -14.13
CA LEU A 34 -0.30 14.63 -13.53
C LEU A 34 -1.54 13.80 -13.90
N SER A 35 -1.35 12.59 -14.38
CA SER A 35 -2.47 11.70 -14.67
C SER A 35 -3.33 11.53 -13.43
N ARG A 36 -4.64 11.64 -13.59
CA ARG A 36 -5.56 11.36 -12.50
C ARG A 36 -5.37 9.90 -12.07
N PRO A 37 -5.18 9.63 -10.78
CA PRO A 37 -5.08 8.27 -10.30
C PRO A 37 -6.35 7.48 -10.67
N ALA A 38 -6.20 6.20 -10.91
CA ALA A 38 -7.29 5.31 -11.24
C ALA A 38 -7.41 4.23 -10.16
N TYR A 39 -8.58 3.62 -10.06
CA TYR A 39 -8.86 2.51 -9.18
C TYR A 39 -9.80 1.52 -9.85
N PHE A 40 -9.93 0.32 -9.31
CA PHE A 40 -10.90 -0.65 -9.80
C PHE A 40 -12.27 -0.41 -9.18
N ARG A 41 -13.28 -0.32 -10.04
CA ARG A 41 -14.67 -0.30 -9.65
C ARG A 41 -15.38 -1.44 -10.37
N LYS A 42 -15.72 -2.48 -9.64
CA LYS A 42 -16.43 -3.67 -10.18
C LYS A 42 -15.77 -4.23 -11.44
N GLY A 43 -14.45 -4.47 -11.35
CA GLY A 43 -13.68 -5.04 -12.46
C GLY A 43 -13.21 -4.06 -13.54
N GLU A 44 -13.65 -2.81 -13.51
CA GLU A 44 -13.27 -1.80 -14.50
C GLU A 44 -12.33 -0.75 -13.92
N TRP A 45 -11.40 -0.27 -14.74
CA TRP A 45 -10.56 0.87 -14.41
C TRP A 45 -11.32 2.17 -14.53
N VAL A 46 -11.45 2.88 -13.42
CA VAL A 46 -12.13 4.17 -13.36
C VAL A 46 -11.15 5.25 -12.91
N ARG A 47 -11.10 6.35 -13.63
CA ARG A 47 -10.34 7.53 -13.18
C ARG A 47 -11.03 8.18 -12.00
N ALA A 48 -10.28 8.40 -10.93
CA ALA A 48 -10.81 9.00 -9.71
C ALA A 48 -11.30 10.44 -9.94
N ARG A 49 -12.40 10.78 -9.31
CA ARG A 49 -12.82 12.18 -9.16
C ARG A 49 -11.89 12.89 -8.17
N THR A 50 -11.84 14.21 -8.21
CA THR A 50 -11.00 15.01 -7.31
C THR A 50 -11.30 14.72 -5.83
N SER A 51 -12.57 14.48 -5.48
CA SER A 51 -13.00 14.12 -4.13
C SER A 51 -12.54 12.71 -3.69
N GLU A 52 -12.35 11.80 -4.63
CA GLU A 52 -11.90 10.43 -4.39
C GLU A 52 -10.36 10.33 -4.34
N ALA A 53 -9.68 11.26 -5.02
CA ALA A 53 -8.22 11.25 -5.14
C ALA A 53 -7.48 11.45 -3.80
N SER A 54 -8.15 12.04 -2.80
CA SER A 54 -7.56 12.22 -1.47
C SER A 54 -8.66 12.22 -0.41
N ARG A 55 -8.43 11.50 0.67
CA ARG A 55 -9.36 11.45 1.81
C ARG A 55 -8.64 11.49 3.16
N ARG A 56 -9.34 12.00 4.17
CA ARG A 56 -8.91 11.88 5.57
C ARG A 56 -9.54 10.64 6.17
N VAL A 57 -8.72 9.78 6.75
CA VAL A 57 -9.15 8.54 7.38
C VAL A 57 -8.49 8.44 8.74
N ASP A 58 -9.23 7.99 9.73
CA ASP A 58 -8.69 7.59 11.02
C ASP A 58 -8.40 6.08 10.95
N LEU A 59 -7.13 5.76 11.04
CA LEU A 59 -6.67 4.37 11.05
C LEU A 59 -6.42 3.86 12.48
N GLY A 60 -6.82 4.61 13.52
CA GLY A 60 -6.61 4.28 14.92
C GLY A 60 -5.12 4.22 15.30
N ASP A 61 -4.85 3.86 16.55
CA ASP A 61 -3.48 3.74 17.04
C ASP A 61 -2.72 2.61 16.31
N PRO A 62 -1.41 2.80 16.10
CA PRO A 62 -0.58 3.99 16.35
C PRO A 62 -0.57 5.03 15.20
N ILE A 63 -1.33 4.83 14.13
CA ILE A 63 -1.29 5.64 12.91
C ILE A 63 -2.08 6.94 13.09
N GLY A 64 -3.28 6.86 13.68
CA GLY A 64 -4.19 7.96 13.90
C GLY A 64 -4.82 8.52 12.62
N ARG A 65 -5.42 9.70 12.76
CA ARG A 65 -6.12 10.37 11.64
C ARG A 65 -5.14 11.05 10.70
N ARG A 66 -5.13 10.63 9.43
CA ARG A 66 -4.23 11.14 8.39
C ARG A 66 -4.99 11.41 7.07
N ARG A 67 -4.35 12.19 6.20
CA ARG A 67 -4.82 12.38 4.82
C ARG A 67 -4.03 11.44 3.92
N PHE A 68 -4.75 10.68 3.11
CA PHE A 68 -4.19 9.74 2.15
C PHE A 68 -4.53 10.18 0.74
N SER A 69 -3.62 9.95 -0.18
CA SER A 69 -3.83 10.16 -1.61
C SER A 69 -3.91 8.83 -2.32
N LEU A 70 -4.84 8.72 -3.26
CA LEU A 70 -4.98 7.54 -4.09
C LEU A 70 -3.68 7.32 -4.86
N PHE A 71 -3.20 6.09 -4.84
CA PHE A 71 -1.93 5.70 -5.43
C PHE A 71 -2.12 4.41 -6.23
N SER A 72 -1.79 4.45 -7.50
CA SER A 72 -1.93 3.31 -8.39
C SER A 72 -0.58 2.62 -8.55
N MET A 73 -0.52 1.33 -8.26
CA MET A 73 0.66 0.48 -8.51
C MET A 73 0.25 -0.69 -9.39
N PRO A 74 1.06 -1.09 -10.38
CA PRO A 74 0.74 -2.21 -11.26
C PRO A 74 0.41 -3.50 -10.49
N GLU A 75 1.17 -3.79 -9.42
CA GLU A 75 1.00 -4.98 -8.59
C GLU A 75 -0.33 -4.97 -7.82
N LEU A 76 -0.69 -3.85 -7.22
CA LEU A 76 -1.97 -3.68 -6.53
C LEU A 76 -3.13 -3.67 -7.51
N ASN A 77 -2.91 -3.15 -8.71
CA ASN A 77 -3.89 -3.13 -9.77
C ASN A 77 -4.27 -4.54 -10.20
N GLN A 78 -3.29 -5.43 -10.31
CA GLN A 78 -3.55 -6.81 -10.68
C GLN A 78 -4.26 -7.59 -9.57
N ALA A 79 -3.95 -7.33 -8.30
CA ALA A 79 -4.73 -7.87 -7.20
C ALA A 79 -6.18 -7.37 -7.26
N GLY A 80 -6.39 -6.08 -7.56
CA GLY A 80 -7.72 -5.47 -7.70
C GLY A 80 -8.53 -6.06 -8.84
N SER A 81 -7.91 -6.43 -9.97
CA SER A 81 -8.61 -7.03 -11.12
C SER A 81 -9.23 -8.41 -10.81
N ARG A 82 -8.76 -9.09 -9.76
CA ARG A 82 -9.35 -10.35 -9.29
C ARG A 82 -10.57 -10.17 -8.40
N LEU A 83 -10.80 -8.96 -7.94
CA LEU A 83 -11.93 -8.59 -7.10
C LEU A 83 -13.04 -7.95 -7.95
N ASN A 84 -13.53 -8.71 -8.94
CA ASN A 84 -14.41 -8.21 -10.01
C ASN A 84 -15.72 -7.60 -9.51
N ASP A 85 -16.21 -8.04 -8.35
CA ASP A 85 -17.51 -7.61 -7.83
C ASP A 85 -17.43 -6.46 -6.82
N CYS A 86 -16.24 -5.99 -6.49
CA CYS A 86 -16.05 -4.95 -5.49
C CYS A 86 -15.20 -3.77 -6.00
N ASN A 87 -15.18 -2.69 -5.23
CA ASN A 87 -14.28 -1.56 -5.46
C ASN A 87 -12.94 -1.83 -4.77
N PHE A 88 -11.83 -1.68 -5.50
CA PHE A 88 -10.50 -1.80 -4.94
C PHE A 88 -9.72 -0.49 -5.07
N LEU A 89 -9.31 0.07 -3.93
CA LEU A 89 -8.63 1.36 -3.85
C LEU A 89 -7.34 1.21 -3.03
N SER A 90 -6.25 1.77 -3.53
CA SER A 90 -5.00 1.84 -2.80
C SER A 90 -4.60 3.29 -2.52
N TYR A 91 -4.16 3.57 -1.32
CA TYR A 91 -3.84 4.90 -0.84
C TYR A 91 -2.47 4.94 -0.17
N SER A 92 -1.68 5.93 -0.52
CA SER A 92 -0.41 6.22 0.15
C SER A 92 -0.51 7.50 0.97
N TYR A 93 0.17 7.51 2.12
CA TYR A 93 0.30 8.71 2.93
C TYR A 93 1.39 9.61 2.37
N LEU A 94 1.03 10.86 2.13
CA LEU A 94 1.97 11.91 1.77
C LEU A 94 1.76 13.10 2.71
N SER A 95 2.75 13.41 3.55
CA SER A 95 2.59 14.41 4.58
C SER A 95 2.59 15.84 4.02
N GLY A 96 1.44 16.53 4.23
CA GLY A 96 1.32 17.96 4.10
C GLY A 96 1.33 18.52 2.67
N PHE A 97 0.88 19.77 2.57
CA PHE A 97 0.75 20.52 1.31
C PHE A 97 2.10 20.68 0.57
N ARG A 98 3.18 20.91 1.33
CA ARG A 98 4.53 21.10 0.76
C ARG A 98 5.03 19.88 -0.02
N ASN A 99 4.73 18.68 0.48
CA ASN A 99 5.11 17.44 -0.20
C ASN A 99 4.27 17.20 -1.46
N ALA A 100 2.99 17.58 -1.43
CA ALA A 100 2.14 17.54 -2.63
C ALA A 100 2.65 18.51 -3.71
N VAL A 101 3.03 19.73 -3.31
CA VAL A 101 3.65 20.71 -4.24
C VAL A 101 4.97 20.17 -4.79
N ALA A 102 5.82 19.60 -3.97
CA ALA A 102 7.09 19.03 -4.42
C ALA A 102 6.89 17.85 -5.38
N ALA A 103 5.92 16.97 -5.13
CA ALA A 103 5.56 15.90 -6.06
C ALA A 103 5.05 16.46 -7.41
N MET A 104 4.25 17.51 -7.35
CA MET A 104 3.80 18.23 -8.56
C MET A 104 4.97 18.85 -9.32
N MET A 105 5.91 19.46 -8.64
CA MET A 105 7.13 19.99 -9.26
C MET A 105 7.95 18.89 -9.95
N LEU A 106 8.08 17.73 -9.32
CA LEU A 106 8.76 16.57 -9.91
C LEU A 106 8.08 16.07 -11.19
N ALA A 107 6.74 16.13 -11.24
CA ALA A 107 5.99 15.72 -12.41
C ALA A 107 6.07 16.72 -13.58
N LEU A 108 6.16 18.03 -13.29
CA LEU A 108 6.03 19.10 -14.28
C LEU A 108 7.36 19.70 -14.75
N LEU A 109 8.34 19.82 -13.85
CA LEU A 109 9.57 20.52 -14.17
C LEU A 109 10.59 19.57 -14.83
N PRO A 110 11.36 20.06 -15.80
CA PRO A 110 12.44 19.29 -16.45
C PRO A 110 13.68 19.22 -15.55
N LEU A 111 13.50 18.65 -14.34
CA LEU A 111 14.59 18.47 -13.40
C LEU A 111 15.54 17.37 -13.86
N SER A 112 16.86 17.54 -13.61
CA SER A 112 17.80 16.45 -13.72
C SER A 112 17.45 15.34 -12.72
N GLU A 113 17.84 14.10 -13.01
CA GLU A 113 17.62 12.96 -12.12
C GLU A 113 18.18 13.24 -10.71
N GLU A 114 19.39 13.79 -10.61
CA GLU A 114 20.01 14.11 -9.33
C GLU A 114 19.20 15.13 -8.51
N SER A 115 18.72 16.18 -9.17
CA SER A 115 17.88 17.21 -8.52
C SER A 115 16.54 16.63 -8.08
N GLY A 116 15.94 15.78 -8.91
CA GLY A 116 14.70 15.06 -8.59
C GLY A 116 14.86 14.12 -7.41
N ILE A 117 15.91 13.32 -7.38
CA ILE A 117 16.25 12.41 -6.26
C ILE A 117 16.49 13.19 -4.97
N ARG A 118 17.21 14.32 -5.04
CA ARG A 118 17.45 15.20 -3.88
C ARG A 118 16.14 15.75 -3.33
N LEU A 119 15.24 16.17 -4.20
CA LEU A 119 13.92 16.68 -3.81
C LEU A 119 13.07 15.58 -3.16
N LEU A 120 13.03 14.38 -3.76
CA LEU A 120 12.35 13.22 -3.19
C LEU A 120 12.89 12.84 -1.82
N ARG A 121 14.21 12.78 -1.65
CA ARG A 121 14.85 12.51 -0.36
C ARG A 121 14.38 13.50 0.71
N ASN A 122 14.29 14.78 0.37
CA ASN A 122 13.80 15.81 1.30
C ASN A 122 12.32 15.64 1.65
N ILE A 123 11.49 15.15 0.72
CA ILE A 123 10.09 14.84 0.96
C ILE A 123 9.99 13.69 1.97
N PHE A 124 10.66 12.58 1.71
CA PHE A 124 10.57 11.37 2.55
C PHE A 124 11.18 11.57 3.94
N ARG A 125 12.31 12.27 4.07
CA ARG A 125 12.87 12.63 5.39
C ARG A 125 11.92 13.41 6.29
N ARG A 126 10.94 14.10 5.72
CA ARG A 126 9.91 14.86 6.46
C ARG A 126 8.64 14.07 6.72
N ASN A 127 8.52 12.89 6.14
CA ASN A 127 7.35 12.03 6.30
C ASN A 127 7.48 11.24 7.61
N ARG A 128 7.29 11.92 8.74
CA ARG A 128 7.40 11.30 10.06
C ARG A 128 6.10 10.61 10.43
N LEU A 129 6.19 9.31 10.63
CA LEU A 129 5.13 8.47 11.16
C LEU A 129 5.52 7.98 12.57
N PRO A 130 4.56 7.63 13.41
CA PRO A 130 4.82 7.05 14.73
C PRO A 130 5.39 5.61 14.64
N VAL A 131 5.32 5.01 13.48
CA VAL A 131 5.86 3.68 13.12
C VAL A 131 6.77 3.80 11.92
N ALA A 132 7.66 2.82 11.70
CA ALA A 132 8.51 2.80 10.51
C ALA A 132 7.69 2.68 9.23
N GLY A 133 6.67 1.84 9.27
CA GLY A 133 5.72 1.71 8.19
C GLY A 133 4.49 0.93 8.63
N PHE A 134 3.50 0.95 7.76
CA PHE A 134 2.26 0.22 7.96
C PHE A 134 1.61 -0.17 6.63
N VAL A 135 0.82 -1.23 6.71
CA VAL A 135 -0.17 -1.59 5.69
C VAL A 135 -1.47 -1.85 6.42
N VAL A 136 -2.51 -1.11 6.07
CA VAL A 136 -3.87 -1.34 6.59
C VAL A 136 -4.77 -1.72 5.45
N VAL A 137 -5.41 -2.87 5.56
CA VAL A 137 -6.46 -3.32 4.65
C VAL A 137 -7.79 -3.13 5.35
N HIS A 138 -8.68 -2.39 4.72
CA HIS A 138 -10.04 -2.15 5.19
C HIS A 138 -11.02 -2.71 4.16
N VAL A 139 -11.80 -3.68 4.59
CA VAL A 139 -12.79 -4.37 3.77
C VAL A 139 -14.17 -4.02 4.30
N VAL A 140 -15.04 -3.57 3.42
CA VAL A 140 -16.46 -3.31 3.72
C VAL A 140 -17.32 -4.26 2.88
N GLY A 141 -18.36 -4.78 3.50
CA GLY A 141 -19.25 -5.72 2.84
C GLY A 141 -20.41 -6.12 3.75
N ARG A 142 -20.90 -7.34 3.56
CA ARG A 142 -22.00 -7.89 4.35
C ARG A 142 -21.62 -9.20 5.02
N SER A 143 -22.15 -9.41 6.22
CA SER A 143 -22.01 -10.66 6.97
C SER A 143 -23.34 -10.94 7.69
N GLY A 144 -23.94 -12.11 7.43
CA GLY A 144 -25.27 -12.44 7.94
C GLY A 144 -26.36 -11.43 7.52
N GLY A 145 -26.26 -10.87 6.31
CA GLY A 145 -27.20 -9.86 5.79
C GLY A 145 -26.99 -8.44 6.36
N ARG A 146 -26.11 -8.25 7.35
CA ARG A 146 -25.79 -6.95 7.97
C ARG A 146 -24.54 -6.34 7.35
N SER A 147 -24.48 -5.00 7.31
CA SER A 147 -23.26 -4.29 6.92
C SER A 147 -22.15 -4.56 7.93
N ALA A 148 -20.95 -4.87 7.45
CA ALA A 148 -19.82 -5.23 8.27
C ALA A 148 -18.52 -4.67 7.70
N ALA A 149 -17.57 -4.35 8.57
CA ALA A 149 -16.23 -3.93 8.23
C ALA A 149 -15.19 -4.84 8.90
N LEU A 150 -14.18 -5.21 8.12
CA LEU A 150 -12.98 -5.89 8.59
C LEU A 150 -11.79 -4.97 8.35
N ARG A 151 -10.99 -4.77 9.37
CA ARG A 151 -9.74 -4.04 9.27
C ARG A 151 -8.59 -4.93 9.72
N SER A 152 -7.60 -5.08 8.86
CA SER A 152 -6.32 -5.72 9.18
C SER A 152 -5.21 -4.67 9.12
N CYS A 153 -4.48 -4.51 10.20
CA CYS A 153 -3.41 -3.54 10.34
C CYS A 153 -2.09 -4.26 10.61
N VAL A 154 -1.14 -4.10 9.72
CA VAL A 154 0.24 -4.57 9.87
C VAL A 154 1.13 -3.35 10.11
N THR A 155 1.90 -3.37 11.19
CA THR A 155 2.86 -2.30 11.51
C THR A 155 4.24 -2.89 11.78
N PHE A 156 5.27 -2.08 11.52
CA PHE A 156 6.66 -2.42 11.84
C PHE A 156 7.38 -1.20 12.42
N ASP A 157 8.36 -1.47 13.29
CA ASP A 157 9.02 -0.45 14.10
C ASP A 157 10.03 0.37 13.29
N ALA A 158 10.31 1.60 13.75
CA ALA A 158 11.24 2.54 13.11
C ALA A 158 12.64 1.94 12.94
N GLY A 159 13.30 2.31 11.82
CA GLY A 159 14.62 1.79 11.46
C GLY A 159 14.64 0.40 10.84
N ARG A 160 13.46 -0.19 10.55
CA ARG A 160 13.33 -1.53 9.99
C ARG A 160 12.69 -1.59 8.60
N ASP A 161 12.73 -0.51 7.84
CA ASP A 161 12.01 -0.39 6.55
C ASP A 161 12.44 -1.48 5.56
N TYR A 162 13.76 -1.60 5.32
CA TYR A 162 14.28 -2.67 4.45
C TYR A 162 14.27 -4.04 5.10
N TRP A 163 14.24 -4.11 6.43
CA TRP A 163 14.10 -5.36 7.15
C TRP A 163 12.81 -6.08 6.77
N MET A 164 11.69 -5.35 6.68
CA MET A 164 10.40 -5.93 6.30
C MET A 164 10.45 -6.54 4.90
N ASN A 165 11.07 -5.86 3.93
CA ASN A 165 11.26 -6.39 2.58
C ASN A 165 12.14 -7.64 2.60
N GLY A 166 13.24 -7.63 3.36
CA GLY A 166 14.12 -8.79 3.53
C GLY A 166 13.41 -9.98 4.16
N VAL A 167 12.65 -9.76 5.22
CA VAL A 167 11.85 -10.79 5.89
C VAL A 167 10.79 -11.36 4.95
N ALA A 168 10.09 -10.51 4.20
CA ALA A 168 9.09 -10.96 3.24
C ALA A 168 9.72 -11.86 2.17
N LEU A 169 10.84 -11.45 1.57
CA LEU A 169 11.55 -12.24 0.57
C LEU A 169 12.08 -13.57 1.13
N ALA A 170 12.70 -13.54 2.30
CA ALA A 170 13.21 -14.75 2.96
C ALA A 170 12.06 -15.72 3.30
N THR A 171 10.92 -15.19 3.74
CA THR A 171 9.72 -15.99 4.03
C THR A 171 9.21 -16.68 2.78
N VAL A 172 9.12 -15.97 1.66
CA VAL A 172 8.68 -16.54 0.38
C VAL A 172 9.64 -17.64 -0.07
N ALA A 173 10.94 -17.34 -0.09
CA ALA A 173 11.96 -18.30 -0.49
C ALA A 173 11.87 -19.58 0.35
N ARG A 174 11.67 -19.46 1.66
CA ARG A 174 11.52 -20.59 2.58
C ARG A 174 10.25 -21.39 2.31
N LEU A 175 9.11 -20.72 2.11
CA LEU A 175 7.84 -21.39 1.81
C LEU A 175 7.90 -22.17 0.50
N ILE A 176 8.51 -21.58 -0.54
CA ILE A 176 8.71 -22.25 -1.84
C ILE A 176 9.63 -23.47 -1.66
N SER A 177 10.76 -23.31 -0.96
CA SER A 177 11.72 -24.39 -0.74
C SER A 177 11.15 -25.54 0.11
N ALA A 178 10.17 -25.26 0.97
CA ALA A 178 9.47 -26.25 1.76
C ALA A 178 8.34 -26.99 1.00
N GLY A 179 8.20 -26.76 -0.31
CA GLY A 179 7.18 -27.37 -1.14
C GLY A 179 5.78 -26.75 -0.98
N ASN A 180 5.67 -25.63 -0.25
CA ASN A 180 4.42 -24.88 -0.08
C ASN A 180 4.24 -23.80 -1.16
N GLY A 181 4.99 -23.88 -2.23
CA GLY A 181 4.94 -22.95 -3.35
C GLY A 181 4.08 -23.48 -4.50
N VAL A 182 3.95 -22.64 -5.50
CA VAL A 182 3.29 -22.92 -6.76
C VAL A 182 4.15 -23.75 -7.70
N GLN A 183 3.54 -24.17 -8.78
CA GLN A 183 4.23 -24.76 -9.92
C GLN A 183 5.31 -23.81 -10.46
N SER A 184 6.33 -24.37 -11.12
CA SER A 184 7.39 -23.58 -11.76
C SER A 184 6.84 -22.56 -12.75
N GLY A 185 7.40 -21.36 -12.76
CA GLY A 185 6.94 -20.26 -13.62
C GLY A 185 7.22 -18.88 -13.01
N VAL A 186 6.70 -17.85 -13.66
CA VAL A 186 6.71 -16.48 -13.16
C VAL A 186 5.35 -16.20 -12.52
N HIS A 187 5.35 -15.91 -11.23
CA HIS A 187 4.16 -15.71 -10.44
C HIS A 187 4.26 -14.42 -9.63
N PHE A 188 3.11 -13.79 -9.37
CA PHE A 188 3.04 -12.77 -8.33
C PHE A 188 3.13 -13.42 -6.95
N LEU A 189 3.62 -12.69 -5.98
CA LEU A 189 3.79 -13.18 -4.61
C LEU A 189 2.50 -13.76 -4.04
N PHE A 190 1.38 -13.12 -4.26
CA PHE A 190 0.07 -13.58 -3.76
C PHE A 190 -0.47 -14.83 -4.46
N ASP A 191 0.16 -15.24 -5.57
CA ASP A 191 -0.10 -16.52 -6.25
C ASP A 191 0.92 -17.58 -5.87
N ALA A 192 2.12 -17.13 -5.50
CA ALA A 192 3.26 -18.00 -5.26
C ALA A 192 3.17 -18.74 -3.94
N VAL A 193 2.55 -18.16 -2.93
CA VAL A 193 2.45 -18.75 -1.59
C VAL A 193 1.09 -18.50 -0.96
N SER A 194 0.66 -19.41 -0.08
CA SER A 194 -0.56 -19.21 0.69
C SER A 194 -0.46 -17.94 1.55
N PRO A 195 -1.40 -16.99 1.45
CA PRO A 195 -1.42 -15.80 2.29
C PRO A 195 -1.41 -16.11 3.80
N MET A 196 -2.12 -17.17 4.22
CA MET A 196 -2.18 -17.60 5.61
C MET A 196 -0.82 -18.09 6.10
N ALA A 197 -0.14 -18.92 5.31
CA ALA A 197 1.20 -19.42 5.63
C ALA A 197 2.20 -18.25 5.65
N PHE A 198 2.13 -17.35 4.69
CA PHE A 198 2.98 -16.15 4.62
C PHE A 198 2.81 -15.28 5.87
N MET A 199 1.57 -14.93 6.24
CA MET A 199 1.31 -14.12 7.42
C MET A 199 1.71 -14.80 8.72
N ALA A 200 1.53 -16.13 8.84
CA ALA A 200 1.99 -16.88 9.99
C ALA A 200 3.52 -16.77 10.19
N GLU A 201 4.27 -16.83 9.11
CA GLU A 201 5.73 -16.69 9.14
C GLU A 201 6.19 -15.26 9.43
N LEU A 202 5.50 -14.25 8.88
CA LEU A 202 5.78 -12.86 9.20
C LEU A 202 5.57 -12.57 10.69
N ARG A 203 4.52 -13.13 11.31
CA ARG A 203 4.28 -13.01 12.76
C ARG A 203 5.42 -13.62 13.57
N LYS A 204 5.93 -14.80 13.16
CA LYS A 204 7.10 -15.43 13.81
C LYS A 204 8.35 -14.55 13.71
N ALA A 205 8.49 -13.79 12.63
CA ALA A 205 9.58 -12.84 12.44
C ALA A 205 9.38 -11.53 13.22
N GLY A 206 8.29 -11.38 13.99
CA GLY A 206 8.03 -10.22 14.81
C GLY A 206 7.22 -9.10 14.14
N VAL A 207 6.59 -9.38 12.99
CA VAL A 207 5.64 -8.45 12.37
C VAL A 207 4.36 -8.44 13.19
N ARG A 208 3.92 -7.25 13.59
CA ARG A 208 2.69 -7.08 14.35
C ARG A 208 1.50 -6.95 13.42
N GLN A 209 0.48 -7.75 13.66
CA GLN A 209 -0.80 -7.65 12.96
C GLN A 209 -1.92 -7.55 13.98
N THR A 210 -2.84 -6.65 13.72
CA THR A 210 -4.07 -6.47 14.50
C THR A 210 -5.25 -6.49 13.55
N ASP A 211 -6.21 -7.37 13.84
CA ASP A 211 -7.44 -7.50 13.07
C ASP A 211 -8.62 -7.05 13.94
N THR A 212 -9.51 -6.26 13.35
CA THR A 212 -10.78 -5.86 13.98
C THR A 212 -11.93 -6.14 13.02
N PHE A 213 -13.01 -6.65 13.57
CA PHE A 213 -14.25 -6.89 12.83
C PHE A 213 -15.40 -6.22 13.58
N GLU A 214 -16.21 -5.46 12.87
CA GLU A 214 -17.34 -4.73 13.44
C GLU A 214 -18.52 -4.76 12.48
N PHE A 215 -19.74 -4.76 13.05
CA PHE A 215 -20.96 -4.51 12.28
C PHE A 215 -21.16 -3.00 12.22
N CYS A 216 -21.43 -2.50 11.02
CA CYS A 216 -21.79 -1.11 10.81
C CYS A 216 -23.30 -0.96 11.03
N GLU A 217 -23.69 0.07 11.78
CA GLU A 217 -25.09 0.44 11.97
C GLU A 217 -25.71 1.09 10.73
#